data_f25dcb661e0746c641dd7b536286ed28
#
_entry.id   f25dcb661e0746c641dd7b536286ed28
#
_cell.length_a   1.000
_cell.length_b   1.000
_cell.length_c   1.000
_cell.angle_alpha   90.00
_cell.angle_beta   90.00
_cell.angle_gamma   90.00
#
_symmetry.space_group_name_H-M   'P 1'
#
loop_
_entity.id
_entity.type
_entity.pdbx_description
1 polymer ?
#
loop_
_entity_poly.entity_id
_entity_poly.type
_entity_poly.pdbx_seq_one_letter_code
_entity_poly.pdbx_strand_id
1 'polypeptide(L)'
;GLLIAFEDYNVIKGVLGSPWVGLEYFRRFLSSPDFMNYLLNTLKLSIYGLLWGFPVPIILALLLNRIRRTGVKKKVQLLVYMPNFISVIVLCGMVRMLLSPVGPLNKLLGISTNWMTMPSAFRTIYIASGIWQTAGWASIMYTAALSNASKELEEAAIMDGANLLQQIWYVELPAIKNIIVIQFILQAGNIMSIGFEKAYALQTDMNLPASEILSTYVYRIGLLNGDYGYSTAVGLFNSVVNVILLVFASGVSFKISSRISSSRRN
;
A
#
# COMPACT_ATOMS: atom_id res chain seq x y z
N GLY A 1 -2.75 27.14 1.06
CA GLY A 1 -3.31 26.01 1.82
C GLY A 1 -2.61 25.73 3.14
N LEU A 2 -1.25 25.76 3.19
CA LEU A 2 -0.50 25.39 4.41
C LEU A 2 -0.76 26.35 5.59
N LEU A 3 -0.99 27.63 5.34
CA LEU A 3 -1.26 28.62 6.39
C LEU A 3 -2.51 28.29 7.21
N ILE A 4 -3.51 27.68 6.59
CA ILE A 4 -4.76 27.25 7.26
C ILE A 4 -4.49 26.37 8.49
N ALA A 5 -3.40 25.61 8.50
CA ALA A 5 -3.00 24.78 9.65
C ALA A 5 -2.64 25.59 10.90
N PHE A 6 -2.37 26.88 10.75
CA PHE A 6 -1.93 27.80 11.80
C PHE A 6 -2.96 28.90 12.12
N GLU A 7 -4.14 28.83 11.50
CA GLU A 7 -5.20 29.84 11.59
C GLU A 7 -6.52 29.19 12.02
N ASP A 8 -7.27 29.89 12.82
CA ASP A 8 -8.70 29.60 13.04
C ASP A 8 -9.47 30.02 11.79
N TYR A 9 -9.41 29.16 10.79
CA TYR A 9 -9.82 29.43 9.43
C TYR A 9 -11.33 29.67 9.32
N ASN A 10 -11.68 30.88 8.89
CA ASN A 10 -13.05 31.26 8.59
C ASN A 10 -13.22 31.45 7.08
N VAL A 11 -14.13 30.66 6.46
CA VAL A 11 -14.37 30.69 5.01
C VAL A 11 -14.73 32.07 4.48
N ILE A 12 -15.46 32.89 5.27
CA ILE A 12 -15.90 34.24 4.88
C ILE A 12 -14.71 35.23 4.90
N LYS A 13 -13.82 35.11 5.89
CA LYS A 13 -12.67 36.01 6.05
C LYS A 13 -11.50 35.62 5.17
N GLY A 14 -11.48 34.37 4.69
CA GLY A 14 -10.39 33.82 3.91
C GLY A 14 -9.09 33.61 4.70
N VAL A 15 -8.02 33.18 4.03
CA VAL A 15 -6.72 32.87 4.65
C VAL A 15 -6.07 34.09 5.29
N LEU A 16 -6.13 35.27 4.64
CA LEU A 16 -5.47 36.48 5.15
C LEU A 16 -6.26 37.20 6.23
N GLY A 17 -7.54 36.91 6.39
CA GLY A 17 -8.43 37.54 7.36
C GLY A 17 -8.75 36.68 8.57
N SER A 18 -8.28 35.44 8.61
CA SER A 18 -8.51 34.50 9.71
C SER A 18 -7.51 34.76 10.87
N PRO A 19 -7.93 34.61 12.14
CA PRO A 19 -7.04 34.81 13.28
C PRO A 19 -5.96 33.72 13.33
N TRP A 20 -4.74 34.13 13.64
CA TRP A 20 -3.61 33.23 13.78
C TRP A 20 -3.62 32.53 15.14
N VAL A 21 -3.59 31.19 15.15
CA VAL A 21 -3.56 30.34 16.36
C VAL A 21 -2.23 29.58 16.56
N GLY A 22 -1.30 29.74 15.63
CA GLY A 22 0.03 29.12 15.70
C GLY A 22 -0.03 27.59 15.74
N LEU A 23 0.59 26.99 16.75
CA LEU A 23 0.70 25.52 16.88
C LEU A 23 -0.42 24.87 17.72
N GLU A 24 -1.50 25.58 18.01
CA GLU A 24 -2.58 25.10 18.88
C GLU A 24 -3.20 23.79 18.35
N TYR A 25 -3.49 23.70 17.06
CA TYR A 25 -4.07 22.51 16.44
C TYR A 25 -3.14 21.30 16.47
N PHE A 26 -1.84 21.52 16.32
CA PHE A 26 -0.85 20.45 16.46
C PHE A 26 -0.81 19.92 17.89
N ARG A 27 -0.81 20.83 18.89
CA ARG A 27 -0.85 20.44 20.30
C ARG A 27 -2.14 19.70 20.63
N ARG A 28 -3.30 20.18 20.19
CA ARG A 28 -4.61 19.54 20.36
C ARG A 28 -4.60 18.13 19.77
N PHE A 29 -4.02 17.94 18.57
CA PHE A 29 -3.93 16.65 17.93
C PHE A 29 -3.03 15.68 18.68
N LEU A 30 -1.81 16.10 19.03
CA LEU A 30 -0.84 15.26 19.74
C LEU A 30 -1.29 14.89 21.16
N SER A 31 -2.12 15.71 21.79
CA SER A 31 -2.70 15.46 23.11
C SER A 31 -4.03 14.70 23.05
N SER A 32 -4.55 14.42 21.85
CA SER A 32 -5.80 13.66 21.67
C SER A 32 -5.63 12.22 22.17
N PRO A 33 -6.57 11.67 22.94
CA PRO A 33 -6.54 10.28 23.39
C PRO A 33 -6.45 9.29 22.23
N ASP A 34 -7.03 9.62 21.07
CA ASP A 34 -7.09 8.77 19.90
C ASP A 34 -5.89 8.93 18.95
N PHE A 35 -5.00 9.90 19.19
CA PHE A 35 -3.83 10.17 18.35
C PHE A 35 -3.03 8.89 18.05
N MET A 36 -2.71 8.14 19.11
CA MET A 36 -1.91 6.93 19.00
C MET A 36 -2.64 5.84 18.18
N ASN A 37 -3.97 5.74 18.29
CA ASN A 37 -4.77 4.80 17.52
C ASN A 37 -4.72 5.11 16.01
N TYR A 38 -4.92 6.37 15.62
CA TYR A 38 -4.88 6.79 14.22
C TYR A 38 -3.50 6.60 13.60
N LEU A 39 -2.46 6.98 14.34
CA LEU A 39 -1.08 6.78 13.91
C LEU A 39 -0.74 5.30 13.76
N LEU A 40 -1.04 4.48 14.77
CA LEU A 40 -0.75 3.05 14.74
C LEU A 40 -1.57 2.30 13.69
N ASN A 41 -2.83 2.65 13.47
CA ASN A 41 -3.63 2.06 12.41
C ASN A 41 -3.05 2.38 11.03
N THR A 42 -2.66 3.64 10.81
CA THR A 42 -2.00 4.07 9.57
C THR A 42 -0.70 3.29 9.36
N LEU A 43 0.17 3.24 10.36
CA LEU A 43 1.44 2.51 10.27
C LEU A 43 1.25 1.00 10.09
N LYS A 44 0.34 0.37 10.84
CA LYS A 44 0.07 -1.07 10.72
C LYS A 44 -0.46 -1.43 9.33
N LEU A 45 -1.41 -0.68 8.79
CA LEU A 45 -1.91 -0.92 7.43
C LEU A 45 -0.82 -0.73 6.38
N SER A 46 0.01 0.30 6.53
CA SER A 46 1.13 0.57 5.63
C SER A 46 2.18 -0.53 5.65
N ILE A 47 2.64 -0.89 6.85
CA ILE A 47 3.69 -1.91 7.02
C ILE A 47 3.20 -3.27 6.54
N TYR A 48 1.99 -3.68 6.93
CA TYR A 48 1.42 -4.95 6.46
C TYR A 48 1.13 -4.91 4.95
N GLY A 49 0.67 -3.76 4.43
CA GLY A 49 0.50 -3.55 3.00
C GLY A 49 1.82 -3.71 2.23
N LEU A 50 2.90 -3.13 2.73
CA LEU A 50 4.24 -3.28 2.15
C LEU A 50 4.74 -4.73 2.30
N LEU A 51 4.65 -5.31 3.49
CA LEU A 51 5.17 -6.65 3.78
C LEU A 51 4.54 -7.74 2.92
N TRP A 52 3.22 -7.69 2.74
CA TRP A 52 2.49 -8.68 1.96
C TRP A 52 2.28 -8.27 0.50
N GLY A 53 2.05 -6.99 0.23
CA GLY A 53 1.79 -6.47 -1.10
C GLY A 53 3.03 -6.38 -1.98
N PHE A 54 4.22 -6.12 -1.41
CA PHE A 54 5.45 -5.98 -2.19
C PHE A 54 5.98 -7.31 -2.78
N PRO A 55 6.03 -8.44 -2.04
CA PRO A 55 6.53 -9.70 -2.61
C PRO A 55 5.61 -10.34 -3.64
N VAL A 56 4.28 -10.16 -3.52
CA VAL A 56 3.31 -10.85 -4.38
C VAL A 56 3.47 -10.54 -5.87
N PRO A 57 3.63 -9.26 -6.31
CA PRO A 57 3.90 -8.95 -7.72
C PRO A 57 5.20 -9.58 -8.25
N ILE A 58 6.24 -9.67 -7.41
CA ILE A 58 7.52 -10.28 -7.77
C ILE A 58 7.31 -11.79 -8.01
N ILE A 59 6.68 -12.47 -7.05
CA ILE A 59 6.36 -13.89 -7.16
C ILE A 59 5.50 -14.15 -8.40
N LEU A 60 4.49 -13.32 -8.64
CA LEU A 60 3.62 -13.43 -9.80
C LEU A 60 4.40 -13.27 -11.11
N ALA A 61 5.33 -12.32 -11.20
CA ALA A 61 6.17 -12.12 -12.37
C ALA A 61 7.08 -13.33 -12.65
N LEU A 62 7.70 -13.88 -11.60
CA LEU A 62 8.51 -15.10 -11.70
C LEU A 62 7.68 -16.30 -12.19
N LEU A 63 6.47 -16.48 -11.65
CA LEU A 63 5.55 -17.55 -12.10
C LEU A 63 5.11 -17.33 -13.56
N LEU A 64 4.76 -16.10 -13.96
CA LEU A 64 4.41 -15.76 -15.34
C LEU A 64 5.57 -15.99 -16.31
N ASN A 65 6.82 -15.77 -15.86
CA ASN A 65 8.01 -16.02 -16.68
C ASN A 65 8.18 -17.50 -17.03
N ARG A 66 7.74 -18.41 -16.18
CA ARG A 66 7.82 -19.87 -16.38
C ARG A 66 6.79 -20.43 -17.38
N ILE A 67 5.79 -19.65 -17.76
CA ILE A 67 4.79 -20.09 -18.74
C ILE A 67 5.42 -20.06 -20.15
N ARG A 68 5.80 -21.22 -20.67
CA ARG A 68 6.44 -21.37 -21.99
C ARG A 68 5.49 -21.10 -23.17
N ARG A 69 4.20 -21.51 -23.04
CA ARG A 69 3.21 -21.34 -24.10
C ARG A 69 2.72 -19.90 -24.14
N THR A 70 3.11 -19.14 -25.16
CA THR A 70 2.80 -17.71 -25.32
C THR A 70 1.29 -17.43 -25.22
N GLY A 71 0.44 -18.25 -25.83
CA GLY A 71 -1.01 -18.09 -25.78
C GLY A 71 -1.58 -18.25 -24.37
N VAL A 72 -1.07 -19.22 -23.58
CA VAL A 72 -1.46 -19.40 -22.17
C VAL A 72 -0.97 -18.24 -21.33
N LYS A 73 0.30 -17.82 -21.51
CA LYS A 73 0.89 -16.68 -20.81
C LYS A 73 0.03 -15.42 -20.98
N LYS A 74 -0.36 -15.09 -22.22
CA LYS A 74 -1.22 -13.93 -22.51
C LYS A 74 -2.60 -14.02 -21.83
N LYS A 75 -3.24 -15.19 -21.82
CA LYS A 75 -4.53 -15.37 -21.15
C LYS A 75 -4.42 -15.21 -19.64
N VAL A 76 -3.39 -15.78 -19.01
CA VAL A 76 -3.14 -15.65 -17.57
C VAL A 76 -2.82 -14.20 -17.22
N GLN A 77 -1.97 -13.53 -17.99
CA GLN A 77 -1.68 -12.10 -17.83
C GLN A 77 -2.96 -11.26 -17.88
N LEU A 78 -3.83 -11.48 -18.87
CA LEU A 78 -5.11 -10.77 -18.97
C LEU A 78 -5.95 -10.94 -17.71
N LEU A 79 -6.09 -12.18 -17.22
CA LEU A 79 -6.89 -12.48 -16.03
C LEU A 79 -6.34 -11.81 -14.77
N VAL A 80 -5.02 -11.80 -14.55
CA VAL A 80 -4.42 -11.22 -13.35
C VAL A 80 -4.28 -9.70 -13.42
N TYR A 81 -4.29 -9.10 -14.64
CA TYR A 81 -4.23 -7.65 -14.81
C TYR A 81 -5.62 -6.98 -14.74
N MET A 82 -6.66 -7.72 -15.11
CA MET A 82 -8.03 -7.21 -15.18
C MET A 82 -8.55 -6.57 -13.88
N PRO A 83 -8.29 -7.13 -12.67
CA PRO A 83 -8.78 -6.54 -11.44
C PRO A 83 -8.33 -5.09 -11.19
N ASN A 84 -7.18 -4.68 -11.74
CA ASN A 84 -6.67 -3.31 -11.59
C ASN A 84 -7.57 -2.24 -12.24
N PHE A 85 -8.40 -2.62 -13.19
CA PHE A 85 -9.33 -1.71 -13.88
C PHE A 85 -10.67 -1.55 -13.15
N ILE A 86 -10.90 -2.32 -12.09
CA ILE A 86 -12.08 -2.18 -11.24
C ILE A 86 -11.89 -0.96 -10.35
N SER A 87 -12.87 -0.05 -10.32
CA SER A 87 -12.80 1.10 -9.41
C SER A 87 -12.77 0.65 -7.95
N VAL A 88 -12.10 1.42 -7.08
CA VAL A 88 -11.96 1.10 -5.65
C VAL A 88 -13.34 0.96 -4.99
N ILE A 89 -14.31 1.81 -5.34
CA ILE A 89 -15.66 1.76 -4.77
C ILE A 89 -16.38 0.46 -5.16
N VAL A 90 -16.29 0.07 -6.44
CA VAL A 90 -16.88 -1.21 -6.91
C VAL A 90 -16.20 -2.39 -6.22
N LEU A 91 -14.87 -2.38 -6.10
CA LEU A 91 -14.14 -3.40 -5.34
C LEU A 91 -14.65 -3.52 -3.90
N CYS A 92 -14.79 -2.39 -3.21
CA CYS A 92 -15.30 -2.38 -1.83
C CYS A 92 -16.74 -2.92 -1.73
N GLY A 93 -17.59 -2.58 -2.69
CA GLY A 93 -18.94 -3.15 -2.81
C GLY A 93 -18.94 -4.67 -3.00
N MET A 94 -18.08 -5.18 -3.90
CA MET A 94 -17.90 -6.62 -4.10
C MET A 94 -17.40 -7.31 -2.83
N VAL A 95 -16.41 -6.74 -2.14
CA VAL A 95 -15.88 -7.28 -0.88
C VAL A 95 -16.97 -7.32 0.20
N ARG A 96 -17.74 -6.24 0.35
CA ARG A 96 -18.88 -6.21 1.30
C ARG A 96 -19.91 -7.28 1.00
N MET A 97 -20.26 -7.48 -0.28
CA MET A 97 -21.23 -8.51 -0.69
C MET A 97 -20.69 -9.93 -0.43
N LEU A 98 -19.41 -10.20 -0.78
CA LEU A 98 -18.78 -11.50 -0.59
C LEU A 98 -18.68 -11.89 0.90
N LEU A 99 -18.40 -10.90 1.77
CA LEU A 99 -18.14 -11.07 3.19
C LEU A 99 -19.37 -10.80 4.08
N SER A 100 -20.54 -10.54 3.46
CA SER A 100 -21.80 -10.34 4.21
C SER A 100 -22.26 -11.64 4.87
N PRO A 101 -23.12 -11.59 5.92
CA PRO A 101 -23.63 -12.79 6.60
C PRO A 101 -24.26 -13.81 5.66
N VAL A 102 -24.94 -13.34 4.60
CA VAL A 102 -25.58 -14.18 3.57
C VAL A 102 -24.74 -14.33 2.31
N GLY A 103 -23.50 -13.82 2.34
CA GLY A 103 -22.59 -13.79 1.20
C GLY A 103 -22.04 -15.17 0.81
N PRO A 104 -21.47 -15.27 -0.41
CA PRO A 104 -20.96 -16.53 -0.94
C PRO A 104 -19.90 -17.18 -0.06
N LEU A 105 -19.01 -16.37 0.57
CA LEU A 105 -17.97 -16.92 1.45
C LEU A 105 -18.58 -17.62 2.68
N ASN A 106 -19.52 -16.97 3.34
CA ASN A 106 -20.19 -17.54 4.51
C ASN A 106 -21.01 -18.78 4.17
N LYS A 107 -21.67 -18.78 3.00
CA LYS A 107 -22.37 -19.99 2.50
C LYS A 107 -21.41 -21.15 2.28
N LEU A 108 -20.25 -20.89 1.69
CA LEU A 108 -19.21 -21.92 1.46
C LEU A 108 -18.66 -22.49 2.78
N LEU A 109 -18.49 -21.63 3.78
CA LEU A 109 -17.96 -22.03 5.09
C LEU A 109 -19.03 -22.56 6.07
N GLY A 110 -20.30 -22.51 5.72
CA GLY A 110 -21.41 -22.93 6.59
C GLY A 110 -21.60 -22.04 7.83
N ILE A 111 -21.24 -20.75 7.75
CA ILE A 111 -21.30 -19.78 8.86
C ILE A 111 -22.10 -18.54 8.45
N SER A 112 -22.44 -17.68 9.41
CA SER A 112 -23.19 -16.43 9.18
C SER A 112 -22.50 -15.22 9.82
N THR A 113 -21.18 -15.16 9.74
CA THR A 113 -20.37 -14.10 10.35
C THR A 113 -20.43 -12.82 9.54
N ASN A 114 -20.61 -11.67 10.18
CA ASN A 114 -20.44 -10.37 9.54
C ASN A 114 -18.97 -9.91 9.66
N TRP A 115 -18.16 -10.28 8.68
CA TRP A 115 -16.73 -9.97 8.65
C TRP A 115 -16.44 -8.46 8.62
N MET A 116 -17.35 -7.67 8.04
CA MET A 116 -17.17 -6.23 7.89
C MET A 116 -17.30 -5.46 9.21
N THR A 117 -17.97 -6.04 10.21
CA THR A 117 -18.14 -5.41 11.52
C THR A 117 -17.01 -5.77 12.50
N MET A 118 -16.12 -6.68 12.12
CA MET A 118 -15.04 -7.16 13.00
C MET A 118 -13.77 -6.31 12.85
N PRO A 119 -13.32 -5.59 13.90
CA PRO A 119 -12.08 -4.82 13.86
C PRO A 119 -10.84 -5.68 13.51
N SER A 120 -10.80 -6.91 14.00
CA SER A 120 -9.69 -7.86 13.75
C SER A 120 -9.58 -8.28 12.28
N ALA A 121 -10.69 -8.38 11.56
CA ALA A 121 -10.73 -8.78 10.15
C ALA A 121 -10.39 -7.63 9.19
N PHE A 122 -10.60 -6.37 9.59
CA PHE A 122 -10.48 -5.22 8.72
C PHE A 122 -9.12 -5.16 7.99
N ARG A 123 -8.01 -5.31 8.70
CA ARG A 123 -6.67 -5.20 8.10
C ARG A 123 -6.42 -6.28 7.06
N THR A 124 -6.81 -7.51 7.35
CA THR A 124 -6.69 -8.63 6.39
C THR A 124 -7.54 -8.39 5.14
N ILE A 125 -8.79 -7.95 5.31
CA ILE A 125 -9.71 -7.64 4.21
C ILE A 125 -9.13 -6.52 3.35
N TYR A 126 -8.67 -5.44 3.98
CA TYR A 126 -8.07 -4.29 3.29
C TYR A 126 -6.86 -4.70 2.46
N ILE A 127 -5.92 -5.46 3.05
CA ILE A 127 -4.67 -5.85 2.40
C ILE A 127 -4.93 -6.90 1.31
N ALA A 128 -5.66 -7.97 1.62
CA ALA A 128 -5.91 -9.05 0.67
C ALA A 128 -6.66 -8.55 -0.59
N SER A 129 -7.70 -7.73 -0.41
CA SER A 129 -8.43 -7.13 -1.53
C SER A 129 -7.56 -6.16 -2.35
N GLY A 130 -6.61 -5.44 -1.70
CA GLY A 130 -5.65 -4.58 -2.39
C GLY A 130 -4.66 -5.37 -3.23
N ILE A 131 -4.09 -6.41 -2.66
CA ILE A 131 -3.16 -7.31 -3.36
C ILE A 131 -3.86 -7.92 -4.57
N TRP A 132 -5.06 -8.45 -4.41
CA TRP A 132 -5.84 -9.01 -5.51
C TRP A 132 -6.07 -7.99 -6.63
N GLN A 133 -6.39 -6.74 -6.29
CA GLN A 133 -6.62 -5.68 -7.27
C GLN A 133 -5.35 -5.28 -8.02
N THR A 134 -4.23 -5.11 -7.33
CA THR A 134 -3.07 -4.38 -7.87
C THR A 134 -1.87 -5.26 -8.21
N ALA A 135 -1.76 -6.47 -7.66
CA ALA A 135 -0.55 -7.29 -7.81
C ALA A 135 -0.26 -7.68 -9.26
N GLY A 136 -1.30 -7.97 -10.05
CA GLY A 136 -1.16 -8.26 -11.48
C GLY A 136 -0.52 -7.10 -12.23
N TRP A 137 -1.06 -5.91 -12.07
CA TRP A 137 -0.55 -4.70 -12.72
C TRP A 137 0.89 -4.38 -12.28
N ALA A 138 1.15 -4.42 -10.98
CA ALA A 138 2.49 -4.19 -10.43
C ALA A 138 3.52 -5.22 -10.93
N SER A 139 3.09 -6.45 -11.27
CA SER A 139 3.98 -7.48 -11.81
C SER A 139 4.51 -7.18 -13.22
N ILE A 140 3.90 -6.25 -13.96
CA ILE A 140 4.31 -5.88 -15.33
C ILE A 140 5.76 -5.39 -15.36
N MET A 141 6.14 -4.54 -14.40
CA MET A 141 7.50 -3.98 -14.32
C MET A 141 8.55 -5.09 -14.15
N TYR A 142 8.26 -6.05 -13.28
CA TYR A 142 9.15 -7.19 -13.03
C TYR A 142 9.17 -8.16 -14.22
N THR A 143 8.02 -8.41 -14.85
CA THR A 143 7.92 -9.28 -16.04
C THR A 143 8.69 -8.68 -17.22
N ALA A 144 8.62 -7.36 -17.43
CA ALA A 144 9.40 -6.66 -18.44
C ALA A 144 10.91 -6.76 -18.18
N ALA A 145 11.32 -6.59 -16.92
CA ALA A 145 12.73 -6.73 -16.52
C ALA A 145 13.24 -8.17 -16.73
N LEU A 146 12.45 -9.18 -16.39
CA LEU A 146 12.78 -10.59 -16.63
C LEU A 146 12.90 -10.92 -18.13
N SER A 147 12.09 -10.28 -18.97
CA SER A 147 12.16 -10.48 -20.43
C SER A 147 13.46 -9.95 -21.05
N ASN A 148 14.14 -9.02 -20.37
CA ASN A 148 15.44 -8.49 -20.77
C ASN A 148 16.63 -9.23 -20.12
N ALA A 149 16.35 -10.23 -19.25
CA ALA A 149 17.41 -11.05 -18.68
C ALA A 149 18.06 -11.95 -19.75
N SER A 150 19.37 -12.22 -19.58
CA SER A 150 20.10 -13.06 -20.53
C SER A 150 19.56 -14.50 -20.52
N LYS A 151 19.04 -14.94 -21.65
CA LYS A 151 18.64 -16.34 -21.86
C LYS A 151 19.82 -17.30 -21.77
N GLU A 152 21.01 -16.84 -22.15
CA GLU A 152 22.25 -17.62 -22.09
C GLU A 152 22.56 -18.03 -20.65
N LEU A 153 22.36 -17.13 -19.67
CA LEU A 153 22.53 -17.47 -18.25
C LEU A 153 21.50 -18.46 -17.75
N GLU A 154 20.27 -18.38 -18.23
CA GLU A 154 19.21 -19.33 -17.88
C GLU A 154 19.52 -20.72 -18.47
N GLU A 155 19.94 -20.78 -19.74
CA GLU A 155 20.34 -22.02 -20.42
C GLU A 155 21.59 -22.64 -19.79
N ALA A 156 22.61 -21.83 -19.44
CA ALA A 156 23.78 -22.30 -18.73
C ALA A 156 23.44 -22.91 -17.37
N ALA A 157 22.57 -22.26 -16.60
CA ALA A 157 22.14 -22.80 -15.32
C ALA A 157 21.38 -24.14 -15.45
N ILE A 158 20.60 -24.32 -16.54
CA ILE A 158 19.94 -25.59 -16.84
C ILE A 158 20.95 -26.67 -17.19
N MET A 159 21.98 -26.33 -17.98
CA MET A 159 23.06 -27.26 -18.33
C MET A 159 23.89 -27.68 -17.11
N ASP A 160 24.08 -26.80 -16.15
CA ASP A 160 24.71 -27.07 -14.86
C ASP A 160 23.82 -27.86 -13.88
N GLY A 161 22.61 -28.25 -14.29
CA GLY A 161 21.69 -29.05 -13.49
C GLY A 161 20.95 -28.28 -12.42
N ALA A 162 20.89 -26.95 -12.50
CA ALA A 162 20.19 -26.12 -11.54
C ALA A 162 18.67 -26.41 -11.53
N ASN A 163 18.12 -26.70 -10.36
CA ASN A 163 16.70 -26.86 -10.18
C ASN A 163 15.96 -25.49 -10.27
N LEU A 164 14.63 -25.54 -10.34
CA LEU A 164 13.79 -24.36 -10.52
C LEU A 164 14.06 -23.24 -9.49
N LEU A 165 14.18 -23.59 -8.21
CA LEU A 165 14.42 -22.62 -7.15
C LEU A 165 15.82 -22.00 -7.26
N GLN A 166 16.81 -22.80 -7.66
CA GLN A 166 18.17 -22.30 -7.91
C GLN A 166 18.21 -21.33 -9.09
N GLN A 167 17.50 -21.61 -10.19
CA GLN A 167 17.39 -20.68 -11.32
C GLN A 167 16.74 -19.36 -10.91
N ILE A 168 15.64 -19.40 -10.13
CA ILE A 168 14.99 -18.18 -9.60
C ILE A 168 15.96 -17.40 -8.71
N TRP A 169 16.64 -18.08 -7.79
CA TRP A 169 17.44 -17.42 -6.76
C TRP A 169 18.77 -16.86 -7.27
N TYR A 170 19.42 -17.60 -8.18
CA TYR A 170 20.76 -17.23 -8.65
C TYR A 170 20.78 -16.53 -10.01
N VAL A 171 19.71 -16.63 -10.82
CA VAL A 171 19.64 -16.02 -12.16
C VAL A 171 18.57 -14.95 -12.24
N GLU A 172 17.30 -15.29 -11.99
CA GLU A 172 16.18 -14.36 -12.23
C GLU A 172 16.11 -13.23 -11.21
N LEU A 173 16.17 -13.51 -9.91
CA LEU A 173 16.12 -12.46 -8.87
C LEU A 173 17.31 -11.49 -8.96
N PRO A 174 18.57 -11.94 -9.18
CA PRO A 174 19.67 -11.02 -9.45
C PRO A 174 19.46 -10.15 -10.69
N ALA A 175 18.89 -10.70 -11.76
CA ALA A 175 18.61 -9.95 -13.00
C ALA A 175 17.65 -8.78 -12.78
N ILE A 176 16.62 -8.94 -11.93
CA ILE A 176 15.61 -7.90 -11.66
C ILE A 176 15.89 -7.10 -10.37
N LYS A 177 17.00 -7.35 -9.69
CA LYS A 177 17.32 -6.76 -8.38
C LYS A 177 17.22 -5.23 -8.37
N ASN A 178 17.72 -4.57 -9.40
CA ASN A 178 17.69 -3.09 -9.46
C ASN A 178 16.25 -2.57 -9.48
N ILE A 179 15.36 -3.23 -10.22
CA ILE A 179 13.94 -2.89 -10.27
C ILE A 179 13.27 -3.14 -8.91
N ILE A 180 13.59 -4.26 -8.25
CA ILE A 180 13.10 -4.55 -6.90
C ILE A 180 13.49 -3.44 -5.92
N VAL A 181 14.76 -3.02 -5.92
CA VAL A 181 15.25 -1.95 -5.04
C VAL A 181 14.55 -0.62 -5.32
N ILE A 182 14.44 -0.23 -6.59
CA ILE A 182 13.76 1.01 -6.97
C ILE A 182 12.29 0.99 -6.53
N GLN A 183 11.57 -0.08 -6.81
CA GLN A 183 10.17 -0.21 -6.44
C GLN A 183 9.98 -0.23 -4.92
N PHE A 184 10.89 -0.87 -4.19
CA PHE A 184 10.88 -0.86 -2.73
C PHE A 184 11.04 0.56 -2.18
N ILE A 185 12.00 1.34 -2.68
CA ILE A 185 12.22 2.73 -2.27
C ILE A 185 10.96 3.57 -2.53
N LEU A 186 10.37 3.44 -3.73
CA LEU A 186 9.18 4.19 -4.10
C LEU A 186 7.98 3.84 -3.22
N GLN A 187 7.76 2.56 -2.91
CA GLN A 187 6.67 2.13 -2.03
C GLN A 187 6.93 2.50 -0.57
N ALA A 188 8.15 2.33 -0.07
CA ALA A 188 8.52 2.73 1.28
C ALA A 188 8.43 4.25 1.47
N GLY A 189 8.71 5.03 0.42
CA GLY A 189 8.54 6.49 0.43
C GLY A 189 7.10 6.95 0.57
N ASN A 190 6.14 6.13 0.18
CA ASN A 190 4.71 6.43 0.29
C ASN A 190 4.01 5.69 1.43
N ILE A 191 4.77 5.27 2.44
CA ILE A 191 4.26 4.38 3.50
C ILE A 191 3.10 4.99 4.31
N MET A 192 3.03 6.31 4.47
CA MET A 192 1.93 7.00 5.16
C MET A 192 0.78 7.40 4.22
N SER A 193 0.96 7.22 2.91
CA SER A 193 -0.05 7.56 1.89
C SER A 193 -0.96 6.36 1.61
N ILE A 194 -1.69 5.91 2.63
CA ILE A 194 -2.68 4.83 2.49
C ILE A 194 -3.89 5.37 1.72
N GLY A 195 -4.42 4.55 0.82
CA GLY A 195 -5.61 4.89 0.04
C GLY A 195 -6.82 5.22 0.91
N PHE A 196 -7.11 6.52 1.04
CA PHE A 196 -8.26 7.05 1.76
C PHE A 196 -9.57 6.39 1.31
N GLU A 197 -9.83 6.40 -0.01
CA GLU A 197 -11.09 5.92 -0.60
C GLU A 197 -11.41 4.48 -0.17
N LYS A 198 -10.44 3.60 -0.20
CA LYS A 198 -10.63 2.20 0.15
C LYS A 198 -10.86 2.01 1.65
N ALA A 199 -10.06 2.70 2.49
CA ALA A 199 -10.23 2.63 3.93
C ALA A 199 -11.62 3.13 4.33
N TYR A 200 -12.00 4.31 3.82
CA TYR A 200 -13.29 4.93 4.09
C TYR A 200 -14.47 4.07 3.58
N ALA A 201 -14.37 3.52 2.36
CA ALA A 201 -15.43 2.67 1.79
C ALA A 201 -15.60 1.32 2.53
N LEU A 202 -14.58 0.82 3.22
CA LEU A 202 -14.66 -0.42 4.02
C LEU A 202 -14.97 -0.16 5.50
N GLN A 203 -14.99 1.11 5.96
CA GLN A 203 -15.32 1.46 7.33
C GLN A 203 -16.77 1.17 7.67
N THR A 204 -16.99 0.76 8.92
CA THR A 204 -18.29 0.66 9.59
C THR A 204 -18.10 1.18 11.02
N ASP A 205 -19.14 1.63 11.68
CA ASP A 205 -19.07 2.13 13.07
C ASP A 205 -18.40 1.10 14.01
N MET A 206 -18.64 -0.20 13.78
CA MET A 206 -18.10 -1.26 14.60
C MET A 206 -16.62 -1.56 14.36
N ASN A 207 -16.09 -1.30 13.15
CA ASN A 207 -14.69 -1.56 12.84
C ASN A 207 -13.80 -0.31 12.93
N LEU A 208 -14.36 0.88 13.21
CA LEU A 208 -13.64 2.15 13.36
C LEU A 208 -12.36 2.05 14.22
N PRO A 209 -12.35 1.35 15.37
CA PRO A 209 -11.14 1.25 16.19
C PRO A 209 -9.91 0.70 15.45
N ALA A 210 -10.12 -0.12 14.40
CA ALA A 210 -9.05 -0.69 13.59
C ALA A 210 -8.91 -0.09 12.19
N SER A 211 -9.95 0.60 11.70
CA SER A 211 -10.04 1.11 10.33
C SER A 211 -9.81 2.60 10.20
N GLU A 212 -9.92 3.37 11.31
CA GLU A 212 -9.66 4.79 11.27
C GLU A 212 -8.17 5.07 11.13
N ILE A 213 -7.82 5.70 10.03
CA ILE A 213 -6.46 6.13 9.69
C ILE A 213 -6.39 7.65 9.63
N LEU A 214 -5.19 8.23 9.62
CA LEU A 214 -5.02 9.67 9.60
C LEU A 214 -5.79 10.34 8.46
N SER A 215 -5.81 9.77 7.26
CA SER A 215 -6.50 10.35 6.11
C SER A 215 -8.04 10.30 6.24
N THR A 216 -8.62 9.24 6.82
CA THR A 216 -10.08 9.17 7.06
C THR A 216 -10.49 10.09 8.20
N TYR A 217 -9.65 10.25 9.21
CA TYR A 217 -9.86 11.20 10.29
C TYR A 217 -9.84 12.65 9.79
N VAL A 218 -8.83 13.02 8.98
CA VAL A 218 -8.74 14.35 8.33
C VAL A 218 -9.99 14.65 7.51
N TYR A 219 -10.47 13.71 6.73
CA TYR A 219 -11.69 13.85 5.95
C TYR A 219 -12.91 14.11 6.84
N ARG A 220 -13.08 13.31 7.89
CA ARG A 220 -14.22 13.43 8.79
C ARG A 220 -14.23 14.77 9.53
N ILE A 221 -13.10 15.20 10.10
CA ILE A 221 -13.01 16.45 10.83
C ILE A 221 -13.06 17.66 9.89
N GLY A 222 -12.33 17.61 8.78
CA GLY A 222 -12.23 18.73 7.85
C GLY A 222 -13.48 18.94 7.01
N LEU A 223 -13.93 17.92 6.30
CA LEU A 223 -15.02 18.06 5.34
C LEU A 223 -16.40 17.82 5.96
N LEU A 224 -16.55 16.85 6.86
CA LEU A 224 -17.86 16.57 7.44
C LEU A 224 -18.18 17.49 8.63
N ASN A 225 -17.19 17.82 9.46
CA ASN A 225 -17.37 18.67 10.64
C ASN A 225 -17.01 20.15 10.38
N GLY A 226 -16.37 20.47 9.24
CA GLY A 226 -16.03 21.86 8.87
C GLY A 226 -14.83 22.46 9.60
N ASP A 227 -14.06 21.67 10.38
CA ASP A 227 -12.86 22.14 11.08
C ASP A 227 -11.63 22.08 10.15
N TYR A 228 -11.58 23.01 9.21
CA TYR A 228 -10.55 23.05 8.17
C TYR A 228 -9.15 23.35 8.72
N GLY A 229 -9.03 24.21 9.74
CA GLY A 229 -7.74 24.53 10.35
C GLY A 229 -7.10 23.31 11.00
N TYR A 230 -7.85 22.65 11.87
CA TYR A 230 -7.40 21.46 12.56
C TYR A 230 -7.11 20.28 11.61
N SER A 231 -7.98 20.03 10.64
CA SER A 231 -7.77 18.95 9.67
C SER A 231 -6.54 19.20 8.79
N THR A 232 -6.29 20.47 8.42
CA THR A 232 -5.08 20.84 7.66
C THR A 232 -3.82 20.63 8.51
N ALA A 233 -3.85 20.93 9.80
CA ALA A 233 -2.74 20.66 10.71
C ALA A 233 -2.42 19.16 10.83
N VAL A 234 -3.46 18.31 10.94
CA VAL A 234 -3.28 16.84 10.97
C VAL A 234 -2.74 16.33 9.64
N GLY A 235 -3.23 16.85 8.51
CA GLY A 235 -2.73 16.52 7.17
C GLY A 235 -1.26 16.94 6.99
N LEU A 236 -0.88 18.11 7.49
CA LEU A 236 0.51 18.58 7.46
C LEU A 236 1.42 17.72 8.33
N PHE A 237 0.96 17.34 9.53
CA PHE A 237 1.68 16.37 10.38
C PHE A 237 1.93 15.06 9.64
N ASN A 238 0.90 14.49 9.00
CA ASN A 238 1.03 13.26 8.22
C ASN A 238 2.07 13.41 7.09
N SER A 239 2.08 14.56 6.40
CA SER A 239 3.04 14.85 5.32
C SER A 239 4.47 14.96 5.85
N VAL A 240 4.68 15.59 6.99
CA VAL A 240 6.01 15.72 7.63
C VAL A 240 6.53 14.33 8.04
N VAL A 241 5.69 13.50 8.67
CA VAL A 241 6.06 12.13 9.03
C VAL A 241 6.43 11.31 7.78
N ASN A 242 5.66 11.47 6.70
CA ASN A 242 5.95 10.78 5.44
C ASN A 242 7.30 11.17 4.85
N VAL A 243 7.65 12.47 4.85
CA VAL A 243 8.96 12.96 4.40
C VAL A 243 10.10 12.39 5.27
N ILE A 244 9.95 12.37 6.59
CA ILE A 244 10.95 11.79 7.50
C ILE A 244 11.17 10.31 7.18
N LEU A 245 10.09 9.55 7.00
CA LEU A 245 10.16 8.13 6.67
C LEU A 245 10.78 7.88 5.28
N LEU A 246 10.48 8.75 4.30
CA LEU A 246 11.09 8.70 2.96
C LEU A 246 12.61 8.90 3.03
N VAL A 247 13.06 9.93 3.74
CA VAL A 247 14.50 10.21 3.92
C VAL A 247 15.19 9.04 4.63
N PHE A 248 14.57 8.49 5.66
CA PHE A 248 15.10 7.31 6.36
C PHE A 248 15.19 6.08 5.44
N ALA A 249 14.12 5.77 4.72
CA ALA A 249 14.06 4.63 3.79
C ALA A 249 15.10 4.76 2.66
N SER A 250 15.26 5.96 2.08
CA SER A 250 16.26 6.22 1.04
C SER A 250 17.69 6.08 1.56
N GLY A 251 17.98 6.55 2.78
CA GLY A 251 19.27 6.41 3.43
C GLY A 251 19.66 4.95 3.70
N VAL A 252 18.71 4.14 4.15
CA VAL A 252 18.91 2.70 4.36
C VAL A 252 19.16 1.99 3.03
N SER A 253 18.38 2.28 2.01
CA SER A 253 18.53 1.68 0.67
C SER A 253 19.87 2.02 0.04
N PHE A 254 20.35 3.26 0.20
CA PHE A 254 21.67 3.68 -0.30
C PHE A 254 22.81 2.90 0.37
N LYS A 255 22.75 2.70 1.69
CA LYS A 255 23.75 1.89 2.43
C LYS A 255 23.74 0.41 1.99
N ILE A 256 22.58 -0.16 1.72
CA ILE A 256 22.46 -1.54 1.23
C ILE A 256 23.05 -1.65 -0.18
N SER A 257 22.72 -0.73 -1.08
CA SER A 257 23.24 -0.70 -2.45
C SER A 257 24.76 -0.53 -2.50
N SER A 258 25.33 0.37 -1.68
CA SER A 258 26.78 0.59 -1.62
C SER A 258 27.54 -0.63 -1.08
N ARG A 259 27.04 -1.33 -0.05
CA ARG A 259 27.65 -2.56 0.46
C ARG A 259 27.67 -3.69 -0.57
N ILE A 260 26.64 -3.79 -1.40
CA ILE A 260 26.55 -4.82 -2.44
C ILE A 260 27.49 -4.50 -3.61
N SER A 261 27.68 -3.24 -3.93
CA SER A 261 28.65 -2.79 -4.96
C SER A 261 30.11 -3.02 -4.51
N SER A 262 30.44 -2.83 -3.24
CA SER A 262 31.77 -3.09 -2.70
C SER A 262 32.11 -4.59 -2.64
N SER A 263 31.15 -5.45 -2.33
CA SER A 263 31.35 -6.92 -2.31
C SER A 263 31.58 -7.56 -3.69
N ARG A 264 31.31 -6.84 -4.79
CA ARG A 264 31.59 -7.29 -6.17
C ARG A 264 32.99 -6.88 -6.67
N ARG A 265 33.71 -6.05 -5.93
CA ARG A 265 35.07 -5.60 -6.30
C ARG A 265 36.21 -6.39 -5.63
N ASN A 266 35.86 -7.20 -4.67
CA ASN A 266 36.75 -8.19 -4.03
C ASN A 266 36.39 -9.60 -4.52
#